data_72fe7cef1d4f9fd0084f2f01496a1d3b
#
_entry.id   72fe7cef1d4f9fd0084f2f01496a1d3b
#
_cell.length_a   1.000
_cell.length_b   1.000
_cell.length_c   1.000
_cell.angle_alpha   90.00
_cell.angle_beta   90.00
_cell.angle_gamma   90.00
#
_symmetry.space_group_name_H-M   'P 1'
#
loop_
_entity.id
_entity.type
_entity.pdbx_description
1 polymer ?
#
loop_
_entity_poly.entity_id
_entity_poly.type
_entity_poly.pdbx_seq_one_letter_code
_entity_poly.pdbx_strand_id
1 'polypeptide(L)'
;MEYGCNDRVVLITGGTSGIGLAAARAFWLDGASVSIVGRDRVRGMKALAEIAGCKDPERVVFPGAKEGRETFTAAEGIKEENCSDIDLPENSALERLRFIRADVTKQADCRMAAVIAAHYGKERIHILVNSAGLYQEKRIEQVTAADYNRIMDVNVKGTLLMIQACQPYMLPHGEETEIPGSGSGGNLSEETEAAKTLPGKKDRCIINIASDAGIGGNYGCPVYCASKGAVVSLTRALALDMSPDIRVNCICPGDVDTPLMEAQLKAAGDGYTKEDMAAEYPLGRVALPEEVAHVICSVASPANSFMTGAVVPVDGGLTSIG
;
A
#
# COMPACT_ATOMS: atom_id res chain seq x y z
N MET A 1 8.92 -17.09 3.77
CA MET A 1 9.61 -16.06 4.60
C MET A 1 8.55 -15.50 5.52
N GLU A 2 8.78 -15.50 6.82
CA GLU A 2 7.81 -15.03 7.81
C GLU A 2 8.14 -13.58 8.19
N TYR A 3 7.18 -12.67 8.00
CA TYR A 3 7.33 -11.25 8.36
C TYR A 3 6.75 -10.94 9.74
N GLY A 4 6.07 -11.89 10.38
CA GLY A 4 5.38 -11.72 11.65
C GLY A 4 4.11 -10.88 11.52
N CYS A 5 3.48 -10.91 10.37
CA CYS A 5 2.20 -10.23 10.11
C CYS A 5 0.98 -11.15 10.31
N ASN A 6 1.19 -12.33 10.88
CA ASN A 6 0.10 -13.21 11.27
C ASN A 6 -0.90 -12.47 12.17
N ASP A 7 -2.20 -12.70 11.95
CA ASP A 7 -3.32 -12.05 12.65
C ASP A 7 -3.39 -10.52 12.50
N ARG A 8 -2.59 -9.93 11.61
CA ARG A 8 -2.68 -8.50 11.30
C ARG A 8 -3.78 -8.20 10.30
N VAL A 9 -4.39 -7.03 10.44
CA VAL A 9 -5.36 -6.50 9.49
C VAL A 9 -4.66 -5.51 8.59
N VAL A 10 -4.65 -5.82 7.30
CA VAL A 10 -3.93 -5.05 6.28
C VAL A 10 -4.93 -4.48 5.28
N LEU A 11 -4.86 -3.19 5.03
CA LEU A 11 -5.62 -2.50 3.99
C LEU A 11 -4.66 -1.98 2.92
N ILE A 12 -4.89 -2.34 1.65
CA ILE A 12 -4.00 -2.01 0.54
C ILE A 12 -4.78 -1.30 -0.55
N THR A 13 -4.48 -0.02 -0.80
CA THR A 13 -5.01 0.67 -1.97
C THR A 13 -4.22 0.30 -3.22
N GLY A 14 -4.89 0.23 -4.38
CA GLY A 14 -4.24 -0.23 -5.61
C GLY A 14 -3.85 -1.72 -5.58
N GLY A 15 -4.47 -2.51 -4.70
CA GLY A 15 -4.17 -3.94 -4.52
C GLY A 15 -4.67 -4.87 -5.64
N THR A 16 -5.16 -4.32 -6.74
CA THR A 16 -5.71 -5.12 -7.85
C THR A 16 -4.72 -5.39 -8.98
N SER A 17 -3.47 -4.92 -8.87
CA SER A 17 -2.40 -5.16 -9.85
C SER A 17 -1.03 -4.79 -9.30
N GLY A 18 0.03 -5.23 -9.96
CA GLY A 18 1.41 -4.84 -9.73
C GLY A 18 1.87 -4.96 -8.28
N ILE A 19 2.57 -3.95 -7.78
CA ILE A 19 3.16 -3.92 -6.43
C ILE A 19 2.11 -4.18 -5.34
N GLY A 20 0.94 -3.52 -5.44
CA GLY A 20 -0.12 -3.67 -4.43
C GLY A 20 -0.70 -5.09 -4.38
N LEU A 21 -0.83 -5.75 -5.53
CA LEU A 21 -1.27 -7.13 -5.63
C LEU A 21 -0.24 -8.11 -5.05
N ALA A 22 1.03 -7.92 -5.40
CA ALA A 22 2.12 -8.74 -4.86
C ALA A 22 2.24 -8.58 -3.33
N ALA A 23 2.13 -7.35 -2.83
CA ALA A 23 2.12 -7.09 -1.38
C ALA A 23 0.91 -7.75 -0.70
N ALA A 24 -0.28 -7.68 -1.31
CA ALA A 24 -1.48 -8.32 -0.78
C ALA A 24 -1.30 -9.84 -0.65
N ARG A 25 -0.72 -10.46 -1.68
CA ARG A 25 -0.39 -11.90 -1.66
C ARG A 25 0.62 -12.23 -0.57
N ALA A 26 1.70 -11.46 -0.45
CA ALA A 26 2.74 -11.69 0.54
C ALA A 26 2.19 -11.60 1.99
N PHE A 27 1.40 -10.57 2.31
CA PHE A 27 0.75 -10.44 3.62
C PHE A 27 -0.25 -11.57 3.90
N TRP A 28 -1.06 -11.93 2.90
CA TRP A 28 -2.05 -12.99 3.06
C TRP A 28 -1.41 -14.35 3.32
N LEU A 29 -0.32 -14.68 2.60
CA LEU A 29 0.46 -15.90 2.82
C LEU A 29 1.17 -15.90 4.20
N ASP A 30 1.53 -14.73 4.72
CA ASP A 30 2.09 -14.56 6.09
C ASP A 30 1.01 -14.61 7.19
N GLY A 31 -0.25 -14.94 6.86
CA GLY A 31 -1.33 -15.12 7.83
C GLY A 31 -2.19 -13.88 8.09
N ALA A 32 -1.94 -12.76 7.45
CA ALA A 32 -2.71 -11.54 7.64
C ALA A 32 -4.15 -11.63 7.07
N SER A 33 -5.06 -10.82 7.62
CA SER A 33 -6.36 -10.52 7.05
C SER A 33 -6.22 -9.32 6.10
N VAL A 34 -6.39 -9.54 4.79
CA VAL A 34 -6.05 -8.56 3.75
C VAL A 34 -7.31 -8.05 3.07
N SER A 35 -7.44 -6.72 3.03
CA SER A 35 -8.44 -6.01 2.24
C SER A 35 -7.75 -5.25 1.12
N ILE A 36 -8.05 -5.55 -0.14
CA ILE A 36 -7.56 -4.80 -1.29
C ILE A 36 -8.62 -3.82 -1.78
N VAL A 37 -8.19 -2.62 -2.15
CA VAL A 37 -9.06 -1.54 -2.62
C VAL A 37 -8.76 -1.21 -4.08
N GLY A 38 -9.81 -1.07 -4.87
CA GLY A 38 -9.75 -0.68 -6.28
C GLY A 38 -11.08 -0.17 -6.80
N ARG A 39 -11.08 0.49 -7.97
CA ARG A 39 -12.30 1.06 -8.58
C ARG A 39 -13.09 0.07 -9.41
N ASP A 40 -12.39 -0.89 -9.99
CA ASP A 40 -12.95 -1.84 -10.94
C ASP A 40 -13.27 -3.17 -10.25
N ARG A 41 -14.54 -3.55 -10.22
CA ARG A 41 -15.03 -4.76 -9.58
C ARG A 41 -14.48 -6.03 -10.23
N VAL A 42 -14.44 -6.07 -11.55
CA VAL A 42 -13.98 -7.26 -12.29
C VAL A 42 -12.50 -7.50 -12.01
N ARG A 43 -11.69 -6.45 -12.07
CA ARG A 43 -10.26 -6.54 -11.70
C ARG A 43 -10.08 -6.93 -10.23
N GLY A 44 -10.92 -6.42 -9.34
CA GLY A 44 -10.87 -6.78 -7.92
C GLY A 44 -11.10 -8.25 -7.67
N MET A 45 -12.13 -8.83 -8.28
CA MET A 45 -12.45 -10.25 -8.16
C MET A 45 -11.38 -11.14 -8.79
N LYS A 46 -10.84 -10.75 -9.96
CA LYS A 46 -9.70 -11.42 -10.57
C LYS A 46 -8.46 -11.41 -9.67
N ALA A 47 -8.19 -10.26 -9.05
CA ALA A 47 -7.08 -10.11 -8.11
C ALA A 47 -7.22 -11.04 -6.89
N LEU A 48 -8.43 -11.19 -6.32
CA LEU A 48 -8.65 -12.17 -5.24
C LEU A 48 -8.31 -13.60 -5.68
N ALA A 49 -8.75 -13.99 -6.89
CA ALA A 49 -8.47 -15.32 -7.43
C ALA A 49 -6.96 -15.53 -7.69
N GLU A 50 -6.27 -14.51 -8.17
CA GLU A 50 -4.83 -14.52 -8.41
C GLU A 50 -4.03 -14.60 -7.10
N ILE A 51 -4.38 -13.82 -6.09
CA ILE A 51 -3.76 -13.88 -4.76
C ILE A 51 -3.91 -15.27 -4.17
N ALA A 52 -5.11 -15.86 -4.27
CA ALA A 52 -5.41 -17.20 -3.78
C ALA A 52 -4.77 -18.33 -4.63
N GLY A 53 -4.08 -17.99 -5.72
CA GLY A 53 -3.41 -18.97 -6.58
C GLY A 53 -4.36 -19.87 -7.39
N CYS A 54 -5.53 -19.33 -7.80
CA CYS A 54 -6.46 -20.07 -8.64
C CYS A 54 -5.86 -20.38 -10.02
N LYS A 55 -6.06 -21.62 -10.50
CA LYS A 55 -5.54 -22.08 -11.80
C LYS A 55 -6.11 -21.30 -12.98
N ASP A 56 -7.35 -20.85 -12.88
CA ASP A 56 -8.05 -20.08 -13.91
C ASP A 56 -8.83 -18.92 -13.27
N PRO A 57 -8.14 -17.82 -12.92
CA PRO A 57 -8.76 -16.66 -12.27
C PRO A 57 -9.89 -16.03 -13.09
N GLU A 58 -9.87 -16.18 -14.43
CA GLU A 58 -10.85 -15.60 -15.33
C GLU A 58 -12.23 -16.29 -15.22
N ARG A 59 -12.26 -17.55 -14.76
CA ARG A 59 -13.48 -18.35 -14.63
C ARG A 59 -14.12 -18.31 -13.25
N VAL A 60 -13.47 -17.67 -12.30
CA VAL A 60 -14.02 -17.54 -10.95
C VAL A 60 -15.23 -16.61 -10.96
N VAL A 61 -16.38 -17.10 -10.48
CA VAL A 61 -17.64 -16.36 -10.42
C VAL A 61 -17.96 -16.01 -8.98
N PHE A 62 -18.09 -14.72 -8.71
CA PHE A 62 -18.52 -14.23 -7.41
C PHE A 62 -20.04 -13.99 -7.40
N PRO A 63 -20.81 -14.66 -6.51
CA PRO A 63 -22.23 -14.40 -6.33
C PRO A 63 -22.49 -12.93 -6.01
N GLY A 64 -23.55 -12.34 -6.55
CA GLY A 64 -23.88 -10.93 -6.29
C GLY A 64 -23.02 -9.89 -7.01
N ALA A 65 -22.10 -10.31 -7.87
CA ALA A 65 -21.25 -9.37 -8.63
C ALA A 65 -22.06 -8.39 -9.50
N LYS A 66 -23.27 -8.74 -9.89
CA LYS A 66 -24.20 -7.92 -10.70
C LYS A 66 -25.13 -7.03 -9.84
N GLU A 67 -25.19 -7.22 -8.54
CA GLU A 67 -26.20 -6.64 -7.64
C GLU A 67 -25.77 -5.32 -6.95
N GLY A 68 -24.81 -4.60 -7.49
CA GLY A 68 -24.39 -3.31 -6.90
C GLY A 68 -23.56 -3.42 -5.61
N ARG A 69 -23.19 -4.60 -5.21
CA ARG A 69 -22.40 -4.86 -4.00
C ARG A 69 -20.99 -4.29 -4.08
N GLU A 70 -20.51 -3.72 -3.00
CA GLU A 70 -19.21 -2.99 -2.97
C GLU A 70 -18.07 -3.81 -2.34
N THR A 71 -18.39 -4.95 -1.68
CA THR A 71 -17.38 -5.80 -0.99
C THR A 71 -17.57 -7.26 -1.33
N PHE A 72 -16.49 -7.96 -1.56
CA PHE A 72 -16.44 -9.39 -1.86
C PHE A 72 -15.31 -10.05 -1.08
N THR A 73 -15.56 -11.23 -0.51
CA THR A 73 -14.54 -12.10 0.06
C THR A 73 -14.12 -13.16 -0.95
N ALA A 74 -12.89 -13.63 -0.85
CA ALA A 74 -12.40 -14.69 -1.74
C ALA A 74 -13.23 -15.98 -1.56
N ALA A 75 -13.65 -16.29 -0.33
CA ALA A 75 -14.46 -17.47 -0.03
C ALA A 75 -15.82 -17.50 -0.74
N GLU A 76 -16.37 -16.34 -1.15
CA GLU A 76 -17.64 -16.27 -1.87
C GLU A 76 -17.58 -16.75 -3.33
N GLY A 77 -16.41 -16.72 -3.95
CA GLY A 77 -16.27 -17.08 -5.37
C GLY A 77 -15.21 -18.14 -5.67
N ILE A 78 -14.34 -18.42 -4.74
CA ILE A 78 -13.21 -19.34 -4.92
C ILE A 78 -13.50 -20.62 -4.13
N LYS A 79 -13.44 -21.77 -4.82
CA LYS A 79 -13.46 -23.08 -4.18
C LYS A 79 -12.03 -23.55 -3.99
N GLU A 80 -11.71 -24.12 -2.83
CA GLU A 80 -10.36 -24.62 -2.51
C GLU A 80 -9.83 -25.61 -3.55
N GLU A 81 -10.70 -26.46 -4.10
CA GLU A 81 -10.34 -27.40 -5.18
C GLU A 81 -9.79 -26.73 -6.45
N ASN A 82 -10.03 -25.43 -6.64
CA ASN A 82 -9.55 -24.65 -7.77
C ASN A 82 -8.24 -23.90 -7.50
N CYS A 83 -7.73 -23.95 -6.28
CA CYS A 83 -6.44 -23.36 -5.93
C CYS A 83 -5.33 -24.33 -6.29
N SER A 84 -4.29 -23.85 -6.97
CA SER A 84 -3.11 -24.65 -7.27
C SER A 84 -2.18 -24.72 -6.06
N ASP A 85 -1.55 -25.87 -5.84
CA ASP A 85 -0.29 -26.19 -5.12
C ASP A 85 0.22 -25.22 -4.01
N ILE A 86 -0.61 -24.30 -3.55
CA ILE A 86 -0.38 -23.54 -2.34
C ILE A 86 -1.01 -24.37 -1.24
N ASP A 87 -0.20 -24.82 -0.29
CA ASP A 87 -0.71 -25.28 1.01
C ASP A 87 -1.49 -24.11 1.61
N LEU A 88 -2.81 -24.08 1.35
CA LEU A 88 -3.69 -23.09 1.95
C LEU A 88 -3.68 -23.32 3.46
N PRO A 89 -3.24 -22.34 4.25
CA PRO A 89 -3.34 -22.47 5.68
C PRO A 89 -4.83 -22.52 6.05
N GLU A 90 -5.33 -23.68 6.41
CA GLU A 90 -6.68 -23.98 6.90
C GLU A 90 -7.88 -23.34 6.14
N ASN A 91 -9.06 -23.93 6.23
CA ASN A 91 -10.32 -23.55 5.56
C ASN A 91 -10.75 -22.07 5.74
N SER A 92 -10.19 -21.35 6.69
CA SER A 92 -10.46 -19.91 6.94
C SER A 92 -9.60 -18.94 6.13
N ALA A 93 -8.64 -19.43 5.34
CA ALA A 93 -7.69 -18.55 4.64
C ALA A 93 -8.37 -17.62 3.62
N LEU A 94 -9.33 -18.14 2.87
CA LEU A 94 -10.08 -17.35 1.87
C LEU A 94 -10.99 -16.31 2.51
N GLU A 95 -11.46 -16.51 3.74
CA GLU A 95 -12.25 -15.52 4.49
C GLU A 95 -11.41 -14.31 4.90
N ARG A 96 -10.10 -14.47 5.01
CA ARG A 96 -9.16 -13.42 5.35
C ARG A 96 -8.79 -12.51 4.19
N LEU A 97 -9.25 -12.83 2.97
CA LEU A 97 -8.94 -12.06 1.75
C LEU A 97 -10.21 -11.47 1.15
N ARG A 98 -10.23 -10.15 0.92
CA ARG A 98 -11.40 -9.44 0.39
C ARG A 98 -11.05 -8.28 -0.51
N PHE A 99 -11.98 -7.96 -1.40
CA PHE A 99 -11.95 -6.77 -2.25
C PHE A 99 -13.02 -5.77 -1.81
N ILE A 100 -12.64 -4.49 -1.75
CA ILE A 100 -13.52 -3.36 -1.47
C ILE A 100 -13.46 -2.41 -2.67
N ARG A 101 -14.62 -2.16 -3.28
CA ARG A 101 -14.69 -1.18 -4.35
C ARG A 101 -14.71 0.23 -3.77
N ALA A 102 -13.68 1.03 -4.06
CA ALA A 102 -13.60 2.42 -3.64
C ALA A 102 -12.68 3.23 -4.57
N ASP A 103 -12.96 4.52 -4.70
CA ASP A 103 -12.13 5.51 -5.37
C ASP A 103 -11.41 6.35 -4.30
N VAL A 104 -10.08 6.23 -4.24
CA VAL A 104 -9.26 6.94 -3.23
C VAL A 104 -9.34 8.46 -3.35
N THR A 105 -9.81 9.01 -4.47
CA THR A 105 -10.00 10.46 -4.64
C THR A 105 -11.25 10.98 -3.95
N LYS A 106 -12.13 10.07 -3.45
CA LYS A 106 -13.40 10.37 -2.80
C LYS A 106 -13.34 10.06 -1.31
N GLN A 107 -13.49 11.06 -0.47
CA GLN A 107 -13.41 10.91 0.98
C GLN A 107 -14.44 9.90 1.54
N ALA A 108 -15.67 9.90 0.99
CA ALA A 108 -16.71 8.96 1.41
C ALA A 108 -16.31 7.50 1.14
N ASP A 109 -15.74 7.24 -0.04
CA ASP A 109 -15.28 5.89 -0.42
C ASP A 109 -14.12 5.44 0.48
N CYS A 110 -13.17 6.35 0.80
CA CYS A 110 -12.05 6.04 1.71
C CYS A 110 -12.56 5.69 3.11
N ARG A 111 -13.52 6.46 3.65
CA ARG A 111 -14.13 6.18 4.95
C ARG A 111 -14.86 4.83 4.96
N MET A 112 -15.65 4.55 3.92
CA MET A 112 -16.33 3.27 3.77
C MET A 112 -15.34 2.10 3.73
N ALA A 113 -14.25 2.23 2.95
CA ALA A 113 -13.22 1.20 2.86
C ALA A 113 -12.55 0.93 4.21
N ALA A 114 -12.24 1.97 4.98
CA ALA A 114 -11.65 1.83 6.30
C ALA A 114 -12.62 1.15 7.29
N VAL A 115 -13.89 1.56 7.31
CA VAL A 115 -14.94 0.92 8.15
C VAL A 115 -15.05 -0.57 7.84
N ILE A 116 -15.15 -0.93 6.54
CA ILE A 116 -15.29 -2.33 6.13
C ILE A 116 -14.04 -3.13 6.55
N ALA A 117 -12.85 -2.63 6.28
CA ALA A 117 -11.61 -3.32 6.64
C ALA A 117 -11.49 -3.52 8.16
N ALA A 118 -11.82 -2.49 8.95
CA ALA A 118 -11.80 -2.54 10.40
C ALA A 118 -12.83 -3.52 10.95
N HIS A 119 -14.06 -3.55 10.41
CA HIS A 119 -15.11 -4.48 10.84
C HIS A 119 -14.63 -5.94 10.77
N TYR A 120 -13.98 -6.34 9.69
CA TYR A 120 -13.38 -7.68 9.57
C TYR A 120 -12.12 -7.87 10.42
N GLY A 121 -11.57 -6.80 10.97
CA GLY A 121 -10.40 -6.76 11.83
C GLY A 121 -10.71 -6.56 13.31
N LYS A 122 -11.93 -6.85 13.78
CA LYS A 122 -12.36 -6.58 15.17
C LYS A 122 -12.15 -5.11 15.54
N GLU A 123 -12.62 -4.23 14.67
CA GLU A 123 -12.56 -2.76 14.75
C GLU A 123 -11.13 -2.19 14.73
N ARG A 124 -10.18 -2.91 14.08
CA ARG A 124 -8.78 -2.48 14.00
C ARG A 124 -8.20 -2.61 12.59
N ILE A 125 -7.28 -1.70 12.27
CA ILE A 125 -6.37 -1.79 11.12
C ILE A 125 -4.95 -1.70 11.68
N HIS A 126 -4.11 -2.66 11.32
CA HIS A 126 -2.72 -2.70 11.77
C HIS A 126 -1.76 -2.10 10.75
N ILE A 127 -2.01 -2.37 9.47
CA ILE A 127 -1.14 -1.95 8.38
C ILE A 127 -1.99 -1.31 7.29
N LEU A 128 -1.59 -0.10 6.87
CA LEU A 128 -2.11 0.56 5.67
C LEU A 128 -1.00 0.65 4.63
N VAL A 129 -1.25 0.13 3.42
CA VAL A 129 -0.35 0.30 2.27
C VAL A 129 -1.03 1.17 1.22
N ASN A 130 -0.52 2.37 1.02
CA ASN A 130 -0.97 3.29 -0.02
C ASN A 130 -0.19 3.03 -1.31
N SER A 131 -0.69 2.09 -2.13
CA SER A 131 -0.08 1.71 -3.42
C SER A 131 -0.90 2.18 -4.64
N ALA A 132 -2.09 2.78 -4.44
CA ALA A 132 -2.83 3.38 -5.53
C ALA A 132 -2.06 4.57 -6.12
N GLY A 133 -1.81 4.53 -7.42
CA GLY A 133 -1.08 5.59 -8.10
C GLY A 133 -1.36 5.63 -9.59
N LEU A 134 -1.10 6.78 -10.20
CA LEU A 134 -1.10 7.00 -11.62
C LEU A 134 0.27 7.52 -12.05
N TYR A 135 0.70 7.08 -13.20
CA TYR A 135 1.84 7.62 -13.92
C TYR A 135 1.36 8.38 -15.16
N GLN A 136 2.07 9.41 -15.53
CA GLN A 136 1.91 10.06 -16.81
C GLN A 136 3.24 10.68 -17.23
N GLU A 137 3.70 10.29 -18.39
CA GLU A 137 4.78 10.97 -19.09
C GLU A 137 4.17 12.07 -19.94
N LYS A 138 4.61 13.30 -19.70
CA LYS A 138 4.15 14.48 -20.43
C LYS A 138 5.11 15.63 -20.16
N ARG A 139 5.73 16.17 -21.20
CA ARG A 139 6.66 17.30 -21.10
C ARG A 139 5.95 18.52 -20.56
N ILE A 140 6.67 19.42 -19.88
CA ILE A 140 6.09 20.53 -19.14
C ILE A 140 5.20 21.44 -20.00
N GLU A 141 5.61 21.68 -21.23
CA GLU A 141 4.86 22.51 -22.18
C GLU A 141 3.52 21.89 -22.63
N GLN A 142 3.33 20.59 -22.42
CA GLN A 142 2.14 19.85 -22.78
C GLN A 142 1.22 19.57 -21.58
N VAL A 143 1.71 19.80 -20.36
CA VAL A 143 0.94 19.54 -19.13
C VAL A 143 -0.23 20.53 -19.02
N THR A 144 -1.43 19.99 -18.84
CA THR A 144 -2.63 20.78 -18.56
C THR A 144 -2.95 20.78 -17.08
N ALA A 145 -3.77 21.74 -16.63
CA ALA A 145 -4.30 21.75 -15.26
C ALA A 145 -5.09 20.46 -14.94
N ALA A 146 -5.76 19.88 -15.92
CA ALA A 146 -6.48 18.61 -15.76
C ALA A 146 -5.52 17.42 -15.51
N ASP A 147 -4.38 17.40 -16.21
CA ASP A 147 -3.33 16.39 -15.98
C ASP A 147 -2.77 16.51 -14.57
N TYR A 148 -2.43 17.73 -14.15
CA TYR A 148 -1.94 18.02 -12.81
C TYR A 148 -2.94 17.56 -11.75
N ASN A 149 -4.19 17.97 -11.84
CA ASN A 149 -5.23 17.62 -10.87
C ASN A 149 -5.42 16.10 -10.79
N ARG A 150 -5.47 15.42 -11.93
CA ARG A 150 -5.67 13.97 -11.99
C ARG A 150 -4.54 13.20 -11.28
N ILE A 151 -3.28 13.59 -11.48
CA ILE A 151 -2.13 12.95 -10.86
C ILE A 151 -2.09 13.27 -9.36
N MET A 152 -2.25 14.53 -8.97
CA MET A 152 -2.22 14.97 -7.58
C MET A 152 -3.40 14.42 -6.79
N ASP A 153 -4.59 14.35 -7.38
CA ASP A 153 -5.77 13.79 -6.73
C ASP A 153 -5.60 12.33 -6.36
N VAL A 154 -5.01 11.52 -7.24
CA VAL A 154 -4.82 10.09 -6.95
C VAL A 154 -3.60 9.87 -6.06
N ASN A 155 -2.43 10.40 -6.45
CA ASN A 155 -1.16 10.05 -5.81
C ASN A 155 -1.00 10.70 -4.43
N VAL A 156 -1.47 11.95 -4.27
CA VAL A 156 -1.25 12.73 -3.03
C VAL A 156 -2.51 12.80 -2.19
N LYS A 157 -3.59 13.37 -2.74
CA LYS A 157 -4.85 13.51 -2.00
C LYS A 157 -5.44 12.14 -1.62
N GLY A 158 -5.39 11.16 -2.54
CA GLY A 158 -5.87 9.80 -2.27
C GLY A 158 -5.11 9.14 -1.13
N THR A 159 -3.78 9.28 -1.11
CA THR A 159 -2.94 8.82 0.01
C THR A 159 -3.36 9.49 1.32
N LEU A 160 -3.49 10.81 1.34
CA LEU A 160 -3.92 11.57 2.53
C LEU A 160 -5.30 11.13 3.02
N LEU A 161 -6.30 11.02 2.14
CA LEU A 161 -7.67 10.64 2.50
C LEU A 161 -7.75 9.24 3.09
N MET A 162 -6.98 8.30 2.56
CA MET A 162 -6.91 6.94 3.12
C MET A 162 -6.25 6.92 4.49
N ILE A 163 -5.18 7.69 4.70
CA ILE A 163 -4.55 7.82 6.02
C ILE A 163 -5.55 8.39 7.03
N GLN A 164 -6.23 9.48 6.70
CA GLN A 164 -7.25 10.09 7.54
C GLN A 164 -8.40 9.11 7.87
N ALA A 165 -8.82 8.32 6.90
CA ALA A 165 -9.90 7.35 7.08
C ALA A 165 -9.50 6.18 7.98
N CYS A 166 -8.25 5.72 7.89
CA CYS A 166 -7.76 4.57 8.64
C CYS A 166 -7.29 4.93 10.06
N GLN A 167 -6.82 6.17 10.29
CA GLN A 167 -6.25 6.61 11.56
C GLN A 167 -7.10 6.25 12.78
N PRO A 168 -8.44 6.46 12.81
CA PRO A 168 -9.25 6.12 13.98
C PRO A 168 -9.21 4.63 14.35
N TYR A 169 -9.02 3.75 13.36
CA TYR A 169 -8.92 2.29 13.54
C TYR A 169 -7.48 1.81 13.81
N MET A 170 -6.53 2.70 13.68
CA MET A 170 -5.11 2.46 13.93
C MET A 170 -4.65 2.98 15.29
N LEU A 171 -5.44 3.81 15.96
CA LEU A 171 -5.13 4.31 17.29
C LEU A 171 -5.58 3.33 18.38
N PRO A 172 -4.96 3.34 19.58
CA PRO A 172 -5.44 2.59 20.72
C PRO A 172 -6.85 3.09 21.12
N HIS A 173 -7.80 2.16 21.31
CA HIS A 173 -9.10 2.55 21.85
C HIS A 173 -8.95 2.93 23.33
N GLY A 174 -9.33 4.17 23.69
CA GLY A 174 -9.46 4.64 25.08
C GLY A 174 -8.36 5.54 25.62
N GLU A 175 -7.37 5.92 24.82
CA GLU A 175 -6.39 6.95 25.21
C GLU A 175 -6.64 8.23 24.38
N GLU A 176 -6.98 9.33 25.08
CA GLU A 176 -6.96 10.66 24.46
C GLU A 176 -5.51 10.95 24.06
N THR A 177 -5.27 11.21 22.79
CA THR A 177 -3.95 11.58 22.29
C THR A 177 -3.65 13.02 22.74
N GLU A 178 -2.84 13.19 23.77
CA GLU A 178 -2.19 14.48 24.02
C GLU A 178 -1.23 14.77 22.84
N ILE A 179 -1.46 15.88 22.17
CA ILE A 179 -0.57 16.36 21.10
C ILE A 179 0.74 16.81 21.79
N PRO A 180 1.90 16.16 21.51
CA PRO A 180 3.16 16.60 22.07
C PRO A 180 3.47 18.00 21.52
N GLY A 181 3.49 19.01 22.39
CA GLY A 181 3.90 20.37 22.03
C GLY A 181 2.97 21.51 22.41
N SER A 182 1.75 21.27 22.92
CA SER A 182 0.93 22.33 23.53
C SER A 182 1.32 22.50 25.00
N GLY A 183 2.48 23.11 25.22
CA GLY A 183 3.04 23.25 26.55
C GLY A 183 2.23 24.17 27.47
N SER A 184 1.75 23.65 28.58
CA SER A 184 1.64 24.35 29.84
C SER A 184 2.23 23.44 30.92
N GLY A 185 3.27 23.94 31.60
CA GLY A 185 4.07 23.20 32.57
C GLY A 185 3.22 22.56 33.68
N GLY A 186 3.32 21.26 33.77
CA GLY A 186 2.77 20.43 34.83
C GLY A 186 3.86 19.54 35.41
N ASN A 187 3.99 19.56 36.72
CA ASN A 187 5.01 18.92 37.54
C ASN A 187 5.28 17.45 37.20
N LEU A 188 6.55 17.14 37.06
CA LEU A 188 7.11 15.78 37.13
C LEU A 188 6.92 15.27 38.58
N SER A 189 5.95 14.40 38.79
CA SER A 189 5.80 13.67 40.04
C SER A 189 5.61 12.17 39.72
N GLU A 190 6.61 11.38 40.12
CA GLU A 190 6.60 9.96 40.43
C GLU A 190 6.17 9.00 39.29
N GLU A 191 7.09 8.72 38.39
CA GLU A 191 7.06 7.52 37.59
C GLU A 191 7.24 6.28 38.48
N THR A 192 6.16 5.56 38.70
CA THR A 192 6.21 4.22 39.34
C THR A 192 6.98 3.24 38.46
N GLU A 193 7.80 2.39 39.08
CA GLU A 193 8.65 1.35 38.43
C GLU A 193 7.89 0.34 37.54
N ALA A 194 6.57 0.39 37.49
CA ALA A 194 5.71 -0.43 36.61
C ALA A 194 5.79 -0.06 35.12
N ALA A 195 6.37 1.09 34.77
CA ALA A 195 6.49 1.59 33.40
C ALA A 195 7.72 1.05 32.62
N LYS A 196 8.47 0.10 33.18
CA LYS A 196 9.63 -0.55 32.51
C LYS A 196 9.31 -1.81 31.69
N THR A 197 8.05 -2.22 31.59
CA THR A 197 7.64 -3.11 30.51
C THR A 197 7.76 -2.31 29.22
N LEU A 198 8.56 -2.77 28.27
CA LEU A 198 8.58 -2.28 26.87
C LEU A 198 7.14 -1.94 26.51
N PRO A 199 6.82 -0.69 26.13
CA PRO A 199 5.46 -0.28 25.82
C PRO A 199 4.90 -1.33 24.87
N GLY A 200 3.71 -1.84 25.16
CA GLY A 200 3.12 -2.96 24.41
C GLY A 200 3.26 -2.64 22.94
N LYS A 201 3.92 -3.53 22.18
CA LYS A 201 4.38 -3.28 20.80
C LYS A 201 3.26 -2.61 20.03
N LYS A 202 3.38 -1.31 19.79
CA LYS A 202 2.46 -0.55 18.94
C LYS A 202 2.78 -0.95 17.51
N ASP A 203 2.17 -2.03 17.05
CA ASP A 203 2.49 -2.73 15.80
C ASP A 203 1.73 -2.16 14.61
N ARG A 204 1.56 -0.83 14.57
CA ARG A 204 0.82 -0.16 13.50
C ARG A 204 1.77 0.55 12.57
N CYS A 205 1.55 0.33 11.27
CA CYS A 205 2.43 0.87 10.25
C CYS A 205 1.65 1.36 9.03
N ILE A 206 2.00 2.53 8.56
CA ILE A 206 1.58 3.07 7.25
C ILE A 206 2.78 3.00 6.32
N ILE A 207 2.56 2.42 5.13
CA ILE A 207 3.56 2.39 4.06
C ILE A 207 2.99 3.10 2.85
N ASN A 208 3.65 4.16 2.46
CA ASN A 208 3.31 4.91 1.25
C ASN A 208 4.25 4.49 0.11
N ILE A 209 3.68 4.21 -1.05
CA ILE A 209 4.48 3.89 -2.24
C ILE A 209 4.69 5.17 -3.05
N ALA A 210 5.92 5.70 -2.96
CA ALA A 210 6.37 6.80 -3.80
C ALA A 210 6.99 6.28 -5.11
N SER A 211 8.20 6.70 -5.42
CA SER A 211 9.01 6.31 -6.56
C SER A 211 10.43 6.87 -6.37
N ASP A 212 11.41 6.33 -7.06
CA ASP A 212 12.72 6.96 -7.31
C ASP A 212 12.57 8.38 -7.85
N ALA A 213 11.58 8.60 -8.72
CA ALA A 213 11.20 9.92 -9.25
C ALA A 213 10.76 10.92 -8.16
N GLY A 214 10.44 10.46 -6.95
CA GLY A 214 10.15 11.29 -5.79
C GLY A 214 11.38 11.64 -4.96
N ILE A 215 12.51 10.98 -5.21
CA ILE A 215 13.81 11.24 -4.59
C ILE A 215 14.65 12.11 -5.52
N GLY A 216 14.78 11.69 -6.76
CA GLY A 216 15.45 12.42 -7.84
C GLY A 216 14.46 13.06 -8.81
N GLY A 217 14.98 13.62 -9.89
CA GLY A 217 14.17 14.02 -11.06
C GLY A 217 14.10 12.89 -12.06
N ASN A 218 13.03 12.83 -12.86
CA ASN A 218 12.95 11.93 -13.99
C ASN A 218 12.46 12.66 -15.22
N TYR A 219 12.98 12.31 -16.39
CA TYR A 219 12.67 12.98 -17.64
C TYR A 219 11.20 12.81 -18.02
N GLY A 220 10.63 13.86 -18.66
CA GLY A 220 9.30 13.78 -19.28
C GLY A 220 8.11 13.63 -18.31
N CYS A 221 8.30 13.65 -16.99
CA CYS A 221 7.22 13.41 -16.03
C CYS A 221 7.21 14.37 -14.81
N PRO A 222 7.34 15.70 -14.99
CA PRO A 222 7.53 16.65 -13.89
C PRO A 222 6.38 16.62 -12.86
N VAL A 223 5.13 16.45 -13.29
CA VAL A 223 3.98 16.37 -12.37
C VAL A 223 3.99 15.07 -11.58
N TYR A 224 4.40 13.96 -12.18
CA TYR A 224 4.56 12.69 -11.48
C TYR A 224 5.66 12.80 -10.42
N CYS A 225 6.84 13.33 -10.78
CA CYS A 225 7.93 13.59 -9.82
C CYS A 225 7.46 14.44 -8.64
N ALA A 226 6.76 15.56 -8.93
CA ALA A 226 6.19 16.42 -7.89
C ALA A 226 5.22 15.67 -6.98
N SER A 227 4.34 14.83 -7.54
CA SER A 227 3.38 14.03 -6.76
C SER A 227 4.08 13.02 -5.85
N LYS A 228 5.13 12.35 -6.35
CA LYS A 228 5.87 11.35 -5.58
C LYS A 228 6.80 11.99 -4.54
N GLY A 229 7.40 13.14 -4.86
CA GLY A 229 8.11 13.98 -3.88
C GLY A 229 7.19 14.49 -2.76
N ALA A 230 5.94 14.86 -3.09
CA ALA A 230 4.95 15.22 -2.08
C ALA A 230 4.63 14.04 -1.14
N VAL A 231 4.51 12.80 -1.66
CA VAL A 231 4.30 11.60 -0.84
C VAL A 231 5.49 11.35 0.09
N VAL A 232 6.73 11.54 -0.38
CA VAL A 232 7.96 11.43 0.43
C VAL A 232 7.91 12.44 1.59
N SER A 233 7.63 13.72 1.30
CA SER A 233 7.57 14.77 2.32
C SER A 233 6.42 14.56 3.30
N LEU A 234 5.23 14.17 2.80
CA LEU A 234 4.07 13.81 3.62
C LEU A 234 4.40 12.67 4.58
N THR A 235 5.11 11.63 4.12
CA THR A 235 5.55 10.52 4.96
C THR A 235 6.39 10.98 6.13
N ARG A 236 7.38 11.85 5.89
CA ARG A 236 8.26 12.39 6.95
C ARG A 236 7.51 13.20 7.98
N ALA A 237 6.59 14.08 7.53
CA ALA A 237 5.76 14.88 8.43
C ALA A 237 4.86 13.99 9.29
N LEU A 238 4.14 13.05 8.67
CA LEU A 238 3.24 12.13 9.38
C LEU A 238 3.99 11.18 10.33
N ALA A 239 5.23 10.83 10.04
CA ALA A 239 6.04 10.04 10.97
C ALA A 239 6.29 10.76 12.29
N LEU A 240 6.37 12.09 12.28
CA LEU A 240 6.46 12.91 13.49
C LEU A 240 5.10 13.04 14.17
N ASP A 241 4.05 13.36 13.41
CA ASP A 241 2.72 13.65 13.97
C ASP A 241 2.04 12.40 14.55
N MET A 242 2.33 11.22 14.00
CA MET A 242 1.67 9.96 14.38
C MET A 242 2.48 9.11 15.36
N SER A 243 3.71 9.51 15.67
CA SER A 243 4.51 8.85 16.71
C SER A 243 3.98 9.18 18.10
N PRO A 244 4.09 8.28 19.10
CA PRO A 244 4.70 6.95 19.02
C PRO A 244 3.75 5.81 18.59
N ASP A 245 2.51 6.11 18.19
CA ASP A 245 1.44 5.11 18.02
C ASP A 245 1.49 4.40 16.68
N ILE A 246 1.85 5.11 15.62
CA ILE A 246 1.86 4.60 14.25
C ILE A 246 3.19 4.94 13.59
N ARG A 247 3.89 3.95 13.05
CA ARG A 247 5.06 4.16 12.19
C ARG A 247 4.61 4.51 10.77
N VAL A 248 5.26 5.48 10.15
CA VAL A 248 4.95 5.89 8.76
C VAL A 248 6.24 5.88 7.94
N ASN A 249 6.29 5.04 6.92
CA ASN A 249 7.47 4.88 6.06
C ASN A 249 7.08 4.97 4.58
N CYS A 250 8.06 5.20 3.74
CA CYS A 250 7.90 5.34 2.30
C CYS A 250 8.82 4.36 1.57
N ILE A 251 8.28 3.64 0.59
CA ILE A 251 9.04 2.83 -0.35
C ILE A 251 9.09 3.58 -1.67
N CYS A 252 10.28 3.64 -2.27
CA CYS A 252 10.56 4.35 -3.52
C CYS A 252 11.10 3.36 -4.56
N PRO A 253 10.21 2.63 -5.26
CA PRO A 253 10.64 1.74 -6.33
C PRO A 253 11.18 2.50 -7.53
N GLY A 254 12.12 1.88 -8.28
CA GLY A 254 12.36 2.18 -9.68
C GLY A 254 11.31 1.55 -10.58
N ASP A 255 11.69 1.21 -11.82
CA ASP A 255 10.80 0.51 -12.74
C ASP A 255 10.55 -0.93 -12.29
N VAL A 256 9.28 -1.30 -12.27
CA VAL A 256 8.80 -2.61 -11.81
C VAL A 256 7.95 -3.23 -12.90
N ASP A 257 8.16 -4.51 -13.19
CA ASP A 257 7.43 -5.28 -14.21
C ASP A 257 5.95 -5.41 -13.85
N THR A 258 5.17 -4.44 -14.26
CA THR A 258 3.76 -4.26 -13.91
C THR A 258 2.96 -3.77 -15.11
N PRO A 259 1.62 -3.87 -15.09
CA PRO A 259 0.78 -3.26 -16.12
C PRO A 259 1.00 -1.74 -16.29
N LEU A 260 1.52 -1.05 -15.25
CA LEU A 260 1.88 0.35 -15.34
C LEU A 260 3.09 0.54 -16.28
N MET A 261 4.13 -0.29 -16.13
CA MET A 261 5.31 -0.27 -16.99
C MET A 261 4.96 -0.65 -18.43
N GLU A 262 4.11 -1.66 -18.63
CA GLU A 262 3.64 -2.01 -19.98
C GLU A 262 2.95 -0.83 -20.66
N ALA A 263 2.13 -0.07 -19.90
CA ALA A 263 1.49 1.14 -20.41
C ALA A 263 2.50 2.26 -20.74
N GLN A 264 3.59 2.37 -19.97
CA GLN A 264 4.69 3.32 -20.23
C GLN A 264 5.41 2.96 -21.54
N LEU A 265 5.85 1.70 -21.68
CA LEU A 265 6.53 1.23 -22.89
C LEU A 265 5.68 1.42 -24.14
N LYS A 266 4.37 1.12 -24.04
CA LYS A 266 3.43 1.34 -25.13
C LYS A 266 3.26 2.82 -25.49
N ALA A 267 3.33 3.72 -24.51
CA ALA A 267 3.22 5.16 -24.72
C ALA A 267 4.50 5.76 -25.31
N ALA A 268 5.66 5.20 -24.99
CA ALA A 268 6.95 5.62 -25.54
C ALA A 268 7.12 5.31 -27.05
N GLY A 269 6.32 4.35 -27.58
CA GLY A 269 6.32 3.96 -28.99
C GLY A 269 7.38 2.91 -29.33
N ASP A 270 7.50 2.59 -30.64
CA ASP A 270 8.24 1.43 -31.14
C ASP A 270 9.78 1.49 -30.98
N GLY A 271 10.34 2.49 -30.33
CA GLY A 271 11.78 2.69 -30.22
C GLY A 271 12.35 2.50 -28.82
N TYR A 272 11.55 2.32 -27.78
CA TYR A 272 12.00 2.16 -26.39
C TYR A 272 11.47 0.85 -25.82
N THR A 273 12.38 0.00 -25.39
CA THR A 273 12.10 -1.38 -24.98
C THR A 273 12.31 -1.58 -23.48
N LYS A 274 11.90 -2.73 -22.97
CA LYS A 274 12.18 -3.14 -21.58
C LYS A 274 13.69 -3.32 -21.35
N GLU A 275 14.42 -3.73 -22.35
CA GLU A 275 15.87 -3.88 -22.32
C GLU A 275 16.57 -2.52 -22.23
N ASP A 276 16.07 -1.50 -22.94
CA ASP A 276 16.58 -0.13 -22.83
C ASP A 276 16.35 0.42 -21.42
N MET A 277 15.15 0.25 -20.89
CA MET A 277 14.79 0.61 -19.51
C MET A 277 15.70 -0.13 -18.50
N ALA A 278 15.92 -1.41 -18.68
CA ALA A 278 16.77 -2.23 -17.82
C ALA A 278 18.23 -1.77 -17.81
N ALA A 279 18.73 -1.26 -18.93
CA ALA A 279 20.10 -0.78 -19.06
C ALA A 279 20.40 0.50 -18.26
N GLU A 280 19.37 1.23 -17.84
CA GLU A 280 19.51 2.40 -16.98
C GLU A 280 19.87 2.04 -15.52
N TYR A 281 19.59 0.80 -15.11
CA TYR A 281 19.80 0.34 -13.74
C TYR A 281 21.18 -0.30 -13.54
N PRO A 282 21.90 0.02 -12.45
CA PRO A 282 23.14 -0.70 -12.08
C PRO A 282 22.98 -2.22 -12.00
N LEU A 283 21.81 -2.71 -11.59
CA LEU A 283 21.51 -4.15 -11.57
C LEU A 283 21.17 -4.73 -12.95
N GLY A 284 21.12 -3.91 -14.02
CA GLY A 284 20.90 -4.34 -15.41
C GLY A 284 19.51 -4.96 -15.68
N ARG A 285 18.53 -4.68 -14.84
CA ARG A 285 17.15 -5.17 -15.00
C ARG A 285 16.14 -4.32 -14.26
N VAL A 286 14.89 -4.40 -14.67
CA VAL A 286 13.75 -3.90 -13.90
C VAL A 286 13.43 -4.85 -12.74
N ALA A 287 12.77 -4.35 -11.71
CA ALA A 287 12.37 -5.15 -10.56
C ALA A 287 11.12 -6.01 -10.86
N LEU A 288 10.96 -7.11 -10.13
CA LEU A 288 9.71 -7.83 -10.06
C LEU A 288 8.81 -7.22 -8.95
N PRO A 289 7.48 -7.25 -9.10
CA PRO A 289 6.55 -6.77 -8.07
C PRO A 289 6.78 -7.42 -6.71
N GLU A 290 7.15 -8.70 -6.68
CA GLU A 290 7.43 -9.47 -5.48
C GLU A 290 8.64 -8.93 -4.72
N GLU A 291 9.66 -8.43 -5.41
CA GLU A 291 10.86 -7.86 -4.76
C GLU A 291 10.49 -6.60 -3.97
N VAL A 292 9.65 -5.74 -4.52
CA VAL A 292 9.13 -4.56 -3.81
C VAL A 292 8.19 -4.97 -2.68
N ALA A 293 7.32 -5.97 -2.91
CA ALA A 293 6.40 -6.50 -1.92
C ALA A 293 7.15 -7.07 -0.68
N HIS A 294 8.27 -7.75 -0.88
CA HIS A 294 9.11 -8.24 0.21
C HIS A 294 9.64 -7.10 1.09
N VAL A 295 10.05 -5.99 0.49
CA VAL A 295 10.49 -4.80 1.24
C VAL A 295 9.31 -4.18 1.99
N ILE A 296 8.13 -4.06 1.37
CA ILE A 296 6.91 -3.56 2.02
C ILE A 296 6.59 -4.40 3.26
N CYS A 297 6.52 -5.73 3.14
CA CYS A 297 6.23 -6.63 4.25
C CYS A 297 7.30 -6.56 5.35
N SER A 298 8.58 -6.48 4.97
CA SER A 298 9.69 -6.33 5.91
C SER A 298 9.56 -5.02 6.71
N VAL A 299 9.36 -3.88 6.05
CA VAL A 299 9.21 -2.57 6.72
C VAL A 299 7.96 -2.53 7.61
N ALA A 300 6.88 -3.21 7.22
CA ALA A 300 5.67 -3.33 8.02
C ALA A 300 5.86 -4.24 9.26
N SER A 301 6.80 -5.16 9.20
CA SER A 301 7.06 -6.13 10.27
C SER A 301 7.28 -5.47 11.63
N PRO A 302 6.73 -6.09 12.72
CA PRO A 302 7.05 -5.69 14.09
C PRO A 302 8.55 -5.75 14.43
N ALA A 303 9.32 -6.55 13.70
CA ALA A 303 10.77 -6.61 13.86
C ALA A 303 11.47 -5.29 13.55
N ASN A 304 10.86 -4.44 12.70
CA ASN A 304 11.33 -3.11 12.34
C ASN A 304 10.66 -1.99 13.15
N SER A 305 10.31 -2.25 14.41
CA SER A 305 9.55 -1.34 15.29
C SER A 305 10.21 0.02 15.55
N PHE A 306 11.52 0.15 15.31
CA PHE A 306 12.26 1.41 15.46
C PHE A 306 12.39 2.22 14.16
N MET A 307 11.70 1.78 13.08
CA MET A 307 11.76 2.39 11.75
C MET A 307 10.51 3.24 11.48
N THR A 308 10.65 4.57 11.51
CA THR A 308 9.62 5.54 11.10
C THR A 308 10.26 6.72 10.37
N GLY A 309 9.54 7.36 9.44
CA GLY A 309 10.03 8.45 8.60
C GLY A 309 11.05 8.03 7.53
N ALA A 310 11.30 6.73 7.38
CA ALA A 310 12.24 6.23 6.41
C ALA A 310 11.72 6.38 4.97
N VAL A 311 12.64 6.72 4.07
CA VAL A 311 12.46 6.74 2.62
C VAL A 311 13.41 5.69 2.05
N VAL A 312 12.85 4.58 1.61
CA VAL A 312 13.58 3.36 1.25
C VAL A 312 13.59 3.18 -0.27
N PRO A 313 14.70 3.47 -0.97
CA PRO A 313 14.83 3.15 -2.39
C PRO A 313 14.81 1.63 -2.60
N VAL A 314 14.09 1.20 -3.63
CA VAL A 314 14.09 -0.17 -4.16
C VAL A 314 14.19 -0.05 -5.67
N ASP A 315 15.30 0.43 -6.14
CA ASP A 315 15.50 1.02 -7.47
C ASP A 315 16.72 0.47 -8.21
N GLY A 316 17.21 -0.70 -7.81
CA GLY A 316 18.36 -1.33 -8.47
C GLY A 316 19.63 -0.50 -8.49
N GLY A 317 19.72 0.51 -7.60
CA GLY A 317 20.86 1.42 -7.47
C GLY A 317 20.75 2.70 -8.31
N LEU A 318 19.63 2.96 -8.99
CA LEU A 318 19.48 4.10 -9.89
C LEU A 318 19.72 5.44 -9.17
N THR A 319 19.14 5.67 -8.01
CA THR A 319 19.35 6.91 -7.24
C THR A 319 20.71 7.04 -6.57
N SER A 320 21.56 6.01 -6.66
CA SER A 320 22.94 6.04 -6.15
C SER A 320 23.97 6.47 -7.20
N ILE A 321 23.55 6.60 -8.47
CA ILE A 321 24.34 7.15 -9.55
C ILE A 321 24.20 8.68 -9.45
N GLY A 322 25.01 9.34 -8.62
CA GLY A 322 25.00 10.78 -8.36
C GLY A 322 25.89 11.56 -9.30
#